data_d5f5cb1312291ada0be2b1ab970d8594
#
_entry.id   d5f5cb1312291ada0be2b1ab970d8594
#
_cell.length_a   1.000
_cell.length_b   1.000
_cell.length_c   1.000
_cell.angle_alpha   90.00
_cell.angle_beta   90.00
_cell.angle_gamma   90.00
#
_symmetry.space_group_name_H-M   'P 1'
#
loop_
_entity.id
_entity.type
_entity.pdbx_description
1 polymer ?
#
loop_
_entity_poly.entity_id
_entity_poly.type
_entity_poly.pdbx_seq_one_letter_code
_entity_poly.pdbx_strand_id
1 'polypeptide(L)'
;MAAQSIGEPGTQLTMRTFHTGGVAGDNITQGLPRVEELFEARKPKALAVLAEFGGVVSFAKTEKKTDIVITDDDGNSKAYPVSRDTRVKVQEGQIVVKGEEITEGSENPHDIVRILGVRAVQDYVLREVQKVYRIQGVEINDKHIELIVRQMLKKIVIESPGAVSYTHLTLPTTER
;
A
#
# COMPACT_ATOMS: atom_id res chain seq x y z
N MET A 1 -8.12 3.62 25.07
CA MET A 1 -9.16 2.71 24.54
C MET A 1 -8.79 2.13 23.17
N ALA A 2 -8.71 2.88 22.05
CA ALA A 2 -8.44 2.29 20.73
C ALA A 2 -7.15 1.43 20.68
N ALA A 3 -6.03 1.97 21.14
CA ALA A 3 -4.77 1.22 21.21
C ALA A 3 -4.84 -0.03 22.09
N GLN A 4 -5.61 0.01 23.17
CA GLN A 4 -5.85 -1.12 24.06
C GLN A 4 -6.73 -2.19 23.39
N SER A 5 -7.79 -1.77 22.71
CA SER A 5 -8.69 -2.68 21.98
C SER A 5 -8.02 -3.41 20.81
N ILE A 6 -6.97 -2.81 20.25
CA ILE A 6 -6.15 -3.41 19.20
C ILE A 6 -5.01 -4.23 19.83
N GLY A 7 -4.41 -3.75 20.91
CA GLY A 7 -3.23 -4.37 21.53
C GLY A 7 -3.55 -5.62 22.36
N GLU A 8 -4.70 -5.64 23.05
CA GLU A 8 -5.10 -6.80 23.84
C GLU A 8 -5.20 -8.09 23.00
N PRO A 9 -6.01 -8.13 21.91
CA PRO A 9 -6.04 -9.30 21.05
C PRO A 9 -4.77 -9.47 20.21
N GLY A 10 -3.93 -8.45 20.11
CA GLY A 10 -2.63 -8.53 19.43
C GLY A 10 -1.69 -9.59 20.00
N THR A 11 -1.80 -9.91 21.30
CA THR A 11 -1.03 -10.99 21.93
C THR A 11 -1.41 -12.37 21.42
N GLN A 12 -2.59 -12.52 20.83
CA GLN A 12 -3.08 -13.76 20.24
C GLN A 12 -2.60 -13.94 18.79
N LEU A 13 -2.09 -12.87 18.17
CA LEU A 13 -1.54 -12.94 16.83
C LEU A 13 -0.18 -13.64 16.85
N THR A 14 0.09 -14.44 15.82
CA THR A 14 1.39 -15.10 15.66
C THR A 14 2.49 -14.06 15.50
N MET A 15 3.50 -14.12 16.37
CA MET A 15 4.69 -13.26 16.29
C MET A 15 5.68 -13.73 15.22
N ARG A 16 5.46 -14.90 14.62
CA ARG A 16 6.35 -15.48 13.63
C ARG A 16 5.86 -15.20 12.21
N THR A 17 6.77 -14.80 11.35
CA THR A 17 6.58 -14.89 9.91
C THR A 17 6.50 -16.37 9.56
N PHE A 18 5.32 -16.87 9.18
CA PHE A 18 5.23 -18.19 8.61
C PHE A 18 5.80 -18.15 7.19
N HIS A 19 6.91 -18.81 7.00
CA HIS A 19 7.35 -19.22 5.68
C HIS A 19 6.44 -20.37 5.25
N THR A 20 5.38 -20.05 4.54
CA THR A 20 4.58 -21.06 3.87
C THR A 20 5.43 -21.58 2.71
N GLY A 21 6.07 -22.72 2.93
CA GLY A 21 6.90 -23.38 1.91
C GLY A 21 6.04 -23.76 0.71
N GLY A 22 6.27 -23.08 -0.38
CA GLY A 22 5.63 -23.34 -1.66
C GLY A 22 5.68 -22.11 -2.56
N VAL A 23 6.59 -22.13 -3.51
CA VAL A 23 6.65 -21.32 -4.72
C VAL A 23 6.06 -19.90 -4.65
N ALA A 24 6.93 -18.90 -4.54
CA ALA A 24 6.70 -17.46 -4.72
C ALA A 24 5.91 -16.67 -3.65
N GLY A 25 5.63 -17.25 -2.47
CA GLY A 25 4.97 -16.54 -1.36
C GLY A 25 5.85 -16.19 -0.18
N ASP A 26 7.15 -16.48 -0.23
CA ASP A 26 8.05 -16.46 0.94
C ASP A 26 8.33 -15.10 1.59
N ASN A 27 7.88 -14.00 0.98
CA ASN A 27 8.15 -12.65 1.48
C ASN A 27 6.91 -11.90 1.99
N ILE A 28 5.76 -12.57 2.15
CA ILE A 28 4.55 -11.92 2.66
C ILE A 28 4.57 -12.00 4.19
N THR A 29 4.69 -10.83 4.82
CA THR A 29 4.61 -10.68 6.27
C THR A 29 3.19 -10.97 6.75
N GLN A 30 3.03 -11.84 7.75
CA GLN A 30 1.73 -12.24 8.30
C GLN A 30 1.68 -12.01 9.82
N GLY A 31 0.47 -11.98 10.37
CA GLY A 31 0.26 -11.83 11.80
C GLY A 31 0.63 -10.46 12.35
N LEU A 32 1.13 -10.40 13.59
CA LEU A 32 1.47 -9.16 14.27
C LEU A 32 2.51 -8.31 13.50
N PRO A 33 3.58 -8.88 12.93
CA PRO A 33 4.52 -8.09 12.11
C PRO A 33 3.87 -7.38 10.92
N ARG A 34 2.80 -7.94 10.36
CA ARG A 34 2.05 -7.27 9.28
C ARG A 34 1.27 -6.08 9.79
N VAL A 35 0.67 -6.19 10.97
CA VAL A 35 -0.03 -5.07 11.60
C VAL A 35 0.92 -3.92 11.93
N GLU A 36 2.12 -4.24 12.45
CA GLU A 36 3.17 -3.24 12.69
C GLU A 36 3.61 -2.55 11.40
N GLU A 37 3.85 -3.34 10.34
CA GLU A 37 4.22 -2.83 9.02
C GLU A 37 3.18 -1.86 8.46
N LEU A 38 1.88 -2.18 8.62
CA LEU A 38 0.79 -1.32 8.16
C LEU A 38 0.69 -0.02 8.98
N PHE A 39 0.75 -0.09 10.31
CA PHE A 39 0.66 1.10 11.17
C PHE A 39 1.92 1.98 11.12
N GLU A 40 3.07 1.44 10.78
CA GLU A 40 4.27 2.22 10.55
C GLU A 40 4.39 2.69 9.09
N ALA A 41 3.46 2.28 8.23
CA ALA A 41 3.48 2.54 6.79
C ALA A 41 4.82 2.14 6.15
N ARG A 42 5.40 1.03 6.60
CA ARG A 42 6.66 0.50 6.05
C ARG A 42 6.44 0.01 4.62
N LYS A 43 7.47 0.16 3.81
CA LYS A 43 7.50 -0.41 2.46
C LYS A 43 7.55 -1.94 2.54
N PRO A 44 6.59 -2.67 1.96
CA PRO A 44 6.58 -4.12 1.96
C PRO A 44 7.80 -4.73 1.27
N LYS A 45 8.23 -5.90 1.71
CA LYS A 45 9.34 -6.63 1.07
C LYS A 45 8.97 -7.13 -0.32
N ALA A 46 7.78 -7.72 -0.45
CA ALA A 46 7.20 -8.12 -1.73
C ALA A 46 6.22 -7.03 -2.18
N LEU A 47 6.72 -6.10 -2.98
CA LEU A 47 5.99 -4.93 -3.43
C LEU A 47 5.15 -5.24 -4.65
N ALA A 48 3.84 -4.95 -4.57
CA ALA A 48 2.98 -4.89 -5.74
C ALA A 48 3.22 -3.57 -6.51
N VAL A 49 3.28 -3.67 -7.82
CA VAL A 49 3.34 -2.50 -8.70
C VAL A 49 1.93 -2.09 -9.05
N LEU A 50 1.59 -0.82 -8.85
CA LEU A 50 0.29 -0.24 -9.15
C LEU A 50 0.33 0.57 -10.44
N ALA A 51 -0.75 0.51 -11.24
CA ALA A 51 -0.93 1.35 -12.40
C ALA A 51 -1.13 2.83 -11.98
N GLU A 52 -0.31 3.75 -12.47
CA GLU A 52 -0.45 5.17 -12.13
C GLU A 52 -1.59 5.85 -12.90
N PHE A 53 -1.96 5.33 -14.04
CA PHE A 53 -3.11 5.76 -14.85
C PHE A 53 -3.76 4.55 -15.52
N GLY A 54 -4.95 4.72 -16.04
CA GLY A 54 -5.66 3.68 -16.78
C GLY A 54 -5.16 3.60 -18.20
N GLY A 55 -5.26 2.42 -18.83
CA GLY A 55 -4.86 2.23 -20.21
C GLY A 55 -4.75 0.76 -20.62
N VAL A 56 -4.22 0.53 -21.81
CA VAL A 56 -4.02 -0.80 -22.36
C VAL A 56 -2.63 -1.30 -22.04
N VAL A 57 -2.56 -2.54 -21.55
CA VAL A 57 -1.30 -3.21 -21.19
C VAL A 57 -0.64 -3.81 -22.43
N SER A 58 0.65 -3.58 -22.59
CA SER A 58 1.52 -4.24 -23.55
C SER A 58 2.81 -4.72 -22.88
N PHE A 59 3.38 -5.82 -23.38
CA PHE A 59 4.63 -6.37 -22.85
C PHE A 59 5.79 -6.05 -23.77
N ALA A 60 6.77 -5.30 -23.30
CA ALA A 60 8.04 -5.10 -23.97
C ALA A 60 9.08 -6.06 -23.36
N LYS A 61 9.40 -7.14 -24.06
CA LYS A 61 10.40 -8.12 -23.63
C LYS A 61 11.79 -7.65 -24.08
N THR A 62 12.65 -7.39 -23.09
CA THR A 62 14.09 -7.17 -23.30
C THR A 62 14.84 -8.42 -22.83
N GLU A 63 16.05 -8.69 -23.34
CA GLU A 63 16.82 -9.92 -23.04
C GLU A 63 16.97 -10.22 -21.55
N LYS A 64 16.96 -9.20 -20.67
CA LYS A 64 17.16 -9.35 -19.21
C LYS A 64 15.96 -9.00 -18.36
N LYS A 65 14.97 -8.26 -18.89
CA LYS A 65 13.82 -7.76 -18.12
C LYS A 65 12.56 -7.85 -18.97
N THR A 66 11.44 -7.96 -18.31
CA THR A 66 10.12 -7.80 -18.95
C THR A 66 9.58 -6.47 -18.45
N ASP A 67 9.40 -5.53 -19.36
CA ASP A 67 8.79 -4.25 -19.03
C ASP A 67 7.32 -4.31 -19.42
N ILE A 68 6.46 -3.95 -18.48
CA ILE A 68 5.01 -3.83 -18.72
C ILE A 68 4.77 -2.38 -19.06
N VAL A 69 4.24 -2.12 -20.25
CA VAL A 69 3.93 -0.77 -20.70
C VAL A 69 2.43 -0.58 -20.68
N ILE A 70 1.97 0.45 -19.99
CA ILE A 70 0.58 0.89 -20.02
C ILE A 70 0.50 2.12 -20.91
N THR A 71 -0.41 2.11 -21.85
CA THR A 71 -0.66 3.23 -22.77
C THR A 71 -2.08 3.71 -22.59
N ASP A 72 -2.22 4.99 -22.29
CA ASP A 72 -3.49 5.68 -22.14
C ASP A 72 -4.09 6.04 -23.52
N ASP A 73 -5.37 6.37 -23.55
CA ASP A 73 -6.08 6.81 -24.76
C ASP A 73 -5.48 8.10 -25.37
N ASP A 74 -4.85 8.93 -24.55
CA ASP A 74 -4.13 10.16 -24.97
C ASP A 74 -2.74 9.87 -25.58
N GLY A 75 -2.31 8.61 -25.65
CA GLY A 75 -1.01 8.19 -26.17
C GLY A 75 0.15 8.31 -25.16
N ASN A 76 -0.13 8.66 -23.90
CA ASN A 76 0.90 8.62 -22.87
C ASN A 76 1.21 7.18 -22.52
N SER A 77 2.48 6.82 -22.48
CA SER A 77 2.93 5.47 -22.13
C SER A 77 3.90 5.50 -20.96
N LYS A 78 3.76 4.55 -20.06
CA LYS A 78 4.69 4.35 -18.96
C LYS A 78 5.11 2.89 -18.86
N ALA A 79 6.42 2.68 -18.79
CA ALA A 79 7.02 1.36 -18.62
C ALA A 79 7.24 1.07 -17.13
N TYR A 80 6.82 -0.11 -16.71
CA TYR A 80 7.03 -0.65 -15.36
C TYR A 80 7.99 -1.83 -15.47
N PRO A 81 9.25 -1.67 -15.02
CA PRO A 81 10.21 -2.76 -15.07
C PRO A 81 9.85 -3.84 -14.03
N VAL A 82 9.63 -5.05 -14.48
CA VAL A 82 9.28 -6.18 -13.64
C VAL A 82 10.38 -7.24 -13.70
N SER A 83 10.75 -7.77 -12.53
CA SER A 83 11.71 -8.88 -12.45
C SER A 83 11.07 -10.18 -12.98
N ARG A 84 11.89 -11.08 -13.50
CA ARG A 84 11.43 -12.39 -14.03
C ARG A 84 10.75 -13.26 -12.96
N ASP A 85 11.13 -13.07 -11.69
CA ASP A 85 10.62 -13.85 -10.57
C ASP A 85 9.30 -13.30 -10.03
N THR A 86 8.88 -12.12 -10.52
CA THR A 86 7.63 -11.49 -10.07
C THR A 86 6.46 -12.00 -10.89
N ARG A 87 5.43 -12.47 -10.22
CA ARG A 87 4.19 -12.88 -10.88
C ARG A 87 3.39 -11.67 -11.33
N VAL A 88 3.06 -11.66 -12.61
CA VAL A 88 2.25 -10.64 -13.23
C VAL A 88 0.78 -11.04 -13.17
N LYS A 89 -0.09 -10.11 -12.75
CA LYS A 89 -1.55 -10.32 -12.66
C LYS A 89 -2.28 -9.97 -13.95
N VAL A 90 -1.69 -9.11 -14.78
CA VAL A 90 -2.33 -8.58 -15.99
C VAL A 90 -1.91 -9.34 -17.23
N GLN A 91 -2.75 -9.31 -18.26
CA GLN A 91 -2.51 -9.94 -19.56
C GLN A 91 -2.27 -8.90 -20.65
N GLU A 92 -1.62 -9.32 -21.74
CA GLU A 92 -1.40 -8.46 -22.90
C GLU A 92 -2.74 -8.04 -23.51
N GLY A 93 -2.90 -6.75 -23.80
CA GLY A 93 -4.14 -6.18 -24.30
C GLY A 93 -5.23 -5.96 -23.26
N GLN A 94 -5.00 -6.28 -22.00
CA GLN A 94 -5.95 -5.99 -20.91
C GLN A 94 -6.05 -4.48 -20.66
N ILE A 95 -7.27 -4.01 -20.45
CA ILE A 95 -7.50 -2.63 -20.00
C ILE A 95 -7.40 -2.63 -18.47
N VAL A 96 -6.52 -1.80 -17.92
CA VAL A 96 -6.33 -1.60 -16.49
C VAL A 96 -6.82 -0.21 -16.09
N VAL A 97 -7.30 -0.10 -14.84
CA VAL A 97 -7.70 1.18 -14.29
C VAL A 97 -6.61 1.75 -13.37
N LYS A 98 -6.66 3.05 -13.14
CA LYS A 98 -5.74 3.73 -12.22
C LYS A 98 -5.78 3.09 -10.83
N GLY A 99 -4.62 2.68 -10.31
CA GLY A 99 -4.46 2.01 -9.02
C GLY A 99 -4.65 0.50 -9.05
N GLU A 100 -4.86 -0.10 -10.20
CA GLU A 100 -4.94 -1.57 -10.33
C GLU A 100 -3.56 -2.22 -10.16
N GLU A 101 -3.53 -3.37 -9.48
CA GLU A 101 -2.30 -4.13 -9.26
C GLU A 101 -1.83 -4.82 -10.54
N ILE A 102 -0.64 -4.47 -11.00
CA ILE A 102 0.00 -5.07 -12.17
C ILE A 102 0.69 -6.39 -11.79
N THR A 103 1.28 -6.44 -10.60
CA THR A 103 2.01 -7.61 -10.10
C THR A 103 1.45 -8.11 -8.78
N GLU A 104 1.72 -9.38 -8.45
CA GLU A 104 1.43 -9.92 -7.12
C GLU A 104 2.33 -9.29 -6.07
N GLY A 105 1.79 -9.06 -4.87
CA GLY A 105 2.52 -8.53 -3.73
C GLY A 105 1.63 -7.76 -2.78
N SER A 106 2.25 -7.08 -1.83
CA SER A 106 1.56 -6.16 -0.93
C SER A 106 1.68 -4.74 -1.47
N GLU A 107 0.58 -4.01 -1.48
CA GLU A 107 0.57 -2.62 -1.89
C GLU A 107 1.34 -1.75 -0.90
N ASN A 108 2.05 -0.76 -1.41
CA ASN A 108 2.71 0.24 -0.59
C ASN A 108 1.74 1.37 -0.24
N PRO A 109 1.47 1.65 1.04
CA PRO A 109 0.57 2.72 1.44
C PRO A 109 0.93 4.10 0.86
N HIS A 110 2.22 4.38 0.68
CA HIS A 110 2.68 5.64 0.07
C HIS A 110 2.31 5.75 -1.41
N ASP A 111 2.36 4.65 -2.16
CA ASP A 111 1.96 4.66 -3.57
C ASP A 111 0.44 4.78 -3.70
N ILE A 112 -0.32 4.14 -2.80
CA ILE A 112 -1.78 4.30 -2.75
C ILE A 112 -2.17 5.76 -2.51
N VAL A 113 -1.53 6.45 -1.54
CA VAL A 113 -1.79 7.88 -1.30
C VAL A 113 -1.50 8.71 -2.53
N ARG A 114 -0.36 8.45 -3.19
CA ARG A 114 0.07 9.20 -4.37
C ARG A 114 -0.85 9.00 -5.56
N ILE A 115 -1.28 7.77 -5.80
CA ILE A 115 -2.05 7.38 -6.99
C ILE A 115 -3.55 7.60 -6.76
N LEU A 116 -4.09 7.07 -5.67
CA LEU A 116 -5.54 7.00 -5.40
C LEU A 116 -6.02 8.01 -4.36
N GLY A 117 -5.09 8.60 -3.60
CA GLY A 117 -5.39 9.61 -2.59
C GLY A 117 -5.64 9.04 -1.19
N VAL A 118 -5.92 9.96 -0.26
CA VAL A 118 -6.01 9.68 1.19
C VAL A 118 -7.12 8.70 1.53
N ARG A 119 -8.27 8.78 0.85
CA ARG A 119 -9.41 7.92 1.13
C ARG A 119 -9.12 6.46 0.86
N ALA A 120 -8.48 6.18 -0.28
CA ALA A 120 -8.12 4.83 -0.67
C ALA A 120 -7.14 4.18 0.31
N VAL A 121 -6.16 4.92 0.84
CA VAL A 121 -5.25 4.36 1.84
C VAL A 121 -5.93 4.11 3.17
N GLN A 122 -6.91 4.92 3.57
CA GLN A 122 -7.71 4.66 4.77
C GLN A 122 -8.43 3.33 4.67
N ASP A 123 -9.14 3.12 3.57
CA ASP A 123 -9.88 1.88 3.30
C ASP A 123 -8.95 0.67 3.17
N TYR A 124 -7.79 0.87 2.55
CA TYR A 124 -6.77 -0.17 2.42
C TYR A 124 -6.23 -0.64 3.77
N VAL A 125 -5.75 0.29 4.61
CA VAL A 125 -5.18 -0.06 5.93
C VAL A 125 -6.24 -0.70 6.82
N LEU A 126 -7.47 -0.16 6.84
CA LEU A 126 -8.57 -0.73 7.59
C LEU A 126 -8.82 -2.18 7.18
N ARG A 127 -8.96 -2.44 5.87
CA ARG A 127 -9.24 -3.76 5.31
C ARG A 127 -8.11 -4.76 5.61
N GLU A 128 -6.86 -4.36 5.42
CA GLU A 128 -5.71 -5.23 5.65
C GLU A 128 -5.51 -5.57 7.14
N VAL A 129 -5.67 -4.59 8.04
CA VAL A 129 -5.60 -4.85 9.49
C VAL A 129 -6.73 -5.78 9.92
N GLN A 130 -7.97 -5.52 9.49
CA GLN A 130 -9.12 -6.40 9.78
C GLN A 130 -8.91 -7.81 9.26
N LYS A 131 -8.32 -7.96 8.07
CA LYS A 131 -8.00 -9.27 7.49
C LYS A 131 -7.06 -10.07 8.39
N VAL A 132 -6.00 -9.43 8.92
CA VAL A 132 -5.05 -10.10 9.83
C VAL A 132 -5.76 -10.59 11.09
N TYR A 133 -6.59 -9.76 11.71
CA TYR A 133 -7.31 -10.15 12.92
C TYR A 133 -8.39 -11.21 12.67
N ARG A 134 -9.13 -11.11 11.57
CA ARG A 134 -10.15 -12.12 11.20
C ARG A 134 -9.58 -13.50 10.94
N ILE A 135 -8.38 -13.61 10.35
CA ILE A 135 -7.70 -14.89 10.14
C ILE A 135 -7.44 -15.58 11.49
N GLN A 136 -7.24 -14.82 12.57
CA GLN A 136 -7.05 -15.36 13.93
C GLN A 136 -8.35 -15.51 14.72
N GLY A 137 -9.51 -15.26 14.09
CA GLY A 137 -10.82 -15.36 14.74
C GLY A 137 -11.11 -14.22 15.73
N VAL A 138 -10.39 -13.11 15.63
CA VAL A 138 -10.55 -11.94 16.48
C VAL A 138 -11.34 -10.88 15.72
N GLU A 139 -12.40 -10.37 16.36
CA GLU A 139 -13.19 -9.25 15.84
C GLU A 139 -12.82 -7.95 16.55
N ILE A 140 -12.44 -6.94 15.79
CA ILE A 140 -12.18 -5.59 16.28
C ILE A 140 -13.13 -4.64 15.57
N ASN A 141 -13.70 -3.69 16.33
CA ASN A 141 -14.54 -2.66 15.74
C ASN A 141 -13.69 -1.70 14.89
N ASP A 142 -14.16 -1.44 13.68
CA ASP A 142 -13.49 -0.59 12.68
C ASP A 142 -13.13 0.79 13.22
N LYS A 143 -13.95 1.37 14.09
CA LYS A 143 -13.72 2.68 14.72
C LYS A 143 -12.38 2.79 15.43
N HIS A 144 -11.87 1.70 16.00
CA HIS A 144 -10.57 1.72 16.69
C HIS A 144 -9.42 1.83 15.69
N ILE A 145 -9.52 1.13 14.57
CA ILE A 145 -8.53 1.16 13.49
C ILE A 145 -8.60 2.51 12.77
N GLU A 146 -9.81 2.98 12.44
CA GLU A 146 -10.03 4.29 11.81
C GLU A 146 -9.43 5.45 12.61
N LEU A 147 -9.53 5.40 13.94
CA LEU A 147 -8.95 6.41 14.80
C LEU A 147 -7.43 6.49 14.66
N ILE A 148 -6.76 5.33 14.56
CA ILE A 148 -5.31 5.27 14.38
C ILE A 148 -4.93 5.75 12.99
N VAL A 149 -5.62 5.27 11.95
CA VAL A 149 -5.39 5.67 10.56
C VAL A 149 -5.59 7.18 10.38
N ARG A 150 -6.64 7.75 10.99
CA ARG A 150 -6.84 9.20 11.02
C ARG A 150 -5.64 9.93 11.63
N GLN A 151 -5.07 9.40 12.71
CA GLN A 151 -3.90 10.01 13.36
C GLN A 151 -2.64 9.90 12.49
N MET A 152 -2.47 8.79 11.75
CA MET A 152 -1.36 8.62 10.81
C MET A 152 -1.40 9.65 9.67
N LEU A 153 -2.59 9.97 9.18
CA LEU A 153 -2.82 10.87 8.04
C LEU A 153 -3.06 12.33 8.44
N LYS A 154 -2.83 12.67 9.70
CA LYS A 154 -3.09 14.04 10.21
C LYS A 154 -2.10 15.08 9.67
N LYS A 155 -0.89 14.66 9.31
CA LYS A 155 0.19 15.56 8.89
C LYS A 155 0.27 15.67 7.39
N ILE A 156 0.58 16.87 6.92
CA ILE A 156 0.84 17.17 5.51
C ILE A 156 2.21 17.81 5.37
N VAL A 157 2.84 17.60 4.23
CA VAL A 157 4.07 18.29 3.85
C VAL A 157 3.70 19.50 2.99
N ILE A 158 4.17 20.66 3.37
CA ILE A 158 4.00 21.88 2.58
C ILE A 158 5.21 22.00 1.66
N GLU A 159 5.00 21.79 0.37
CA GLU A 159 6.07 21.87 -0.63
C GLU A 159 6.38 23.31 -1.02
N SER A 160 5.34 24.15 -1.12
CA SER A 160 5.49 25.58 -1.43
C SER A 160 4.56 26.42 -0.54
N PRO A 161 5.12 27.19 0.40
CA PRO A 161 4.32 27.99 1.33
C PRO A 161 3.70 29.24 0.67
N GLY A 162 3.99 29.51 -0.58
CA GLY A 162 3.52 30.70 -1.28
C GLY A 162 4.20 31.99 -0.78
N ALA A 163 3.65 33.14 -1.17
CA ALA A 163 4.17 34.49 -0.79
C ALA A 163 3.66 34.98 0.58
N VAL A 164 3.25 34.09 1.46
CA VAL A 164 2.75 34.44 2.81
C VAL A 164 3.92 34.67 3.75
N SER A 165 3.88 35.73 4.54
CA SER A 165 4.87 36.00 5.57
C SER A 165 4.98 34.85 6.55
N TYR A 166 6.17 34.27 6.67
CA TYR A 166 6.48 33.11 7.53
C TYR A 166 6.21 33.35 9.01
N THR A 167 6.01 34.58 9.43
CA THR A 167 5.74 34.95 10.83
C THR A 167 4.40 34.41 11.36
N HIS A 168 3.48 33.99 10.50
CA HIS A 168 2.18 33.42 10.88
C HIS A 168 2.08 31.91 10.65
N LEU A 169 3.07 31.31 10.04
CA LEU A 169 3.22 29.89 9.94
C LEU A 169 3.87 29.32 11.20
N THR A 170 3.33 29.62 12.33
CA THR A 170 3.51 28.80 13.53
C THR A 170 2.70 27.54 13.34
N LEU A 171 3.14 26.83 12.59
CA LEU A 171 3.09 25.49 12.16
C LEU A 171 2.54 24.51 13.19
N PRO A 172 1.22 24.36 13.30
CA PRO A 172 0.67 23.14 13.84
C PRO A 172 1.03 21.93 12.96
N THR A 173 1.69 22.15 11.83
CA THR A 173 2.06 21.15 10.83
C THR A 173 3.44 20.53 11.05
N THR A 174 4.35 21.21 11.75
CA THR A 174 5.67 20.65 12.08
C THR A 174 5.71 19.95 13.41
N GLU A 175 4.71 20.14 14.21
CA GLU A 175 4.61 19.40 15.45
C GLU A 175 4.05 18.03 15.21
N ARG A 176 4.91 17.04 15.41
CA ARG A 176 4.58 15.66 15.70
C ARG A 176 4.60 14.70 14.59
#